data_7320e07cc47528d7db043fc386cf7e17
#
_entry.id   7320e07cc47528d7db043fc386cf7e17
#
_cell.length_a   1.000
_cell.length_b   1.000
_cell.length_c   1.000
_cell.angle_alpha   90.00
_cell.angle_beta   90.00
_cell.angle_gamma   90.00
#
_symmetry.space_group_name_H-M   'P 1'
#
loop_
_entity.id
_entity.type
_entity.pdbx_description
1 polymer ?
#
loop_
_entity_poly.entity_id
_entity_poly.type
_entity_poly.pdbx_seq_one_letter_code
_entity_poly.pdbx_strand_id
1 'polypeptide(L)'
;MGEKTARAYRDVLAVPGARILIGSFAASQIGNWLYLAALLGYVYSATRSVGWVGAATICRLLPLMLLGPFGGAVADRYPRRTVLLAGDSLRVLLMAALAATVASAGPVALVIGLTALASAAGCAEKPSATALLPRLVREARLGPAHALLRTVQDLGVVIGPAIGALLLRVAPAWIAFLVTSVMFAFSALLILAMRHDTVPAGRLTSGLAHLAGGLRTVRATAFAGWLIVIVAMVEFTYGAQTVQLVVYARQSLALGSGGYGVLLTAAGAGGLASALGNGRLSTSRRVSVIIVVTGLLACATQFAYAAVQILTIALAVTVIGNVGLVSCEVVGETALARIVPRETLGRVIGVFNAASVAAMVAGAVLAPVLVASLSLRASLLILGAAALAITLLARLGLRGLDALNARRADALASRVTVLGDLPVTAGVPQIVLEQLAAAAQFCPLPPGIDVVVQGAPAHAFYAVVEGRVVVHREGKAVVHLGPGDSFGERGLLDQAPRNATVTTEIDTTLLRVEGHVLLESLEAAPDLRPALDLSSTAPGVQVPVGETALIDDPRWVET
;
A
#
# COMPACT_ATOMS: atom_id res chain seq x y z
N MET A 1 7.27 -8.00 -19.68
CA MET A 1 7.05 -7.76 -18.23
C MET A 1 6.46 -8.99 -17.50
N GLY A 2 5.58 -9.77 -18.09
CA GLY A 2 4.93 -10.90 -17.41
C GLY A 2 5.83 -12.05 -16.96
N GLU A 3 6.82 -12.45 -17.74
CA GLU A 3 7.64 -13.64 -17.45
C GLU A 3 8.61 -13.42 -16.28
N LYS A 4 9.23 -12.24 -16.19
CA LYS A 4 10.11 -11.87 -15.06
C LYS A 4 9.31 -11.79 -13.74
N THR A 5 8.13 -11.17 -13.76
CA THR A 5 7.24 -11.07 -12.58
C THR A 5 6.75 -12.47 -12.14
N ALA A 6 6.34 -13.31 -13.10
CA ALA A 6 5.92 -14.68 -12.81
C ALA A 6 7.05 -15.52 -12.19
N ARG A 7 8.29 -15.33 -12.64
CA ARG A 7 9.47 -15.98 -12.08
C ARG A 7 9.74 -15.50 -10.65
N ALA A 8 9.70 -14.18 -10.42
CA ALA A 8 9.89 -13.61 -9.08
C ALA A 8 8.84 -14.13 -8.07
N TYR A 9 7.57 -14.22 -8.47
CA TYR A 9 6.52 -14.79 -7.63
C TYR A 9 6.74 -16.28 -7.35
N ARG A 10 7.18 -17.04 -8.34
CA ARG A 10 7.52 -18.46 -8.17
C ARG A 10 8.66 -18.65 -7.18
N ASP A 11 9.68 -17.80 -7.24
CA ASP A 11 10.82 -17.83 -6.32
C ASP A 11 10.43 -17.51 -4.88
N VAL A 12 9.47 -16.61 -4.65
CA VAL A 12 8.87 -16.35 -3.33
C VAL A 12 8.09 -17.56 -2.84
N LEU A 13 7.25 -18.16 -3.68
CA LEU A 13 6.43 -19.33 -3.33
C LEU A 13 7.26 -20.62 -3.16
N ALA A 14 8.50 -20.65 -3.66
CA ALA A 14 9.44 -21.73 -3.40
C ALA A 14 9.94 -21.75 -1.94
N VAL A 15 9.83 -20.61 -1.21
CA VAL A 15 10.15 -20.54 0.22
C VAL A 15 8.97 -21.09 1.03
N PRO A 16 9.14 -22.21 1.78
CA PRO A 16 8.01 -22.85 2.46
C PRO A 16 7.25 -21.94 3.42
N GLY A 17 7.98 -21.14 4.23
CA GLY A 17 7.37 -20.21 5.17
C GLY A 17 6.55 -19.11 4.47
N ALA A 18 7.07 -18.52 3.40
CA ALA A 18 6.38 -17.50 2.63
C ALA A 18 5.13 -18.07 1.91
N ARG A 19 5.24 -19.27 1.35
CA ARG A 19 4.10 -19.96 0.72
C ARG A 19 2.97 -20.23 1.71
N ILE A 20 3.31 -20.67 2.93
CA ILE A 20 2.33 -20.91 4.00
C ILE A 20 1.66 -19.59 4.40
N LEU A 21 2.43 -18.52 4.65
CA LEU A 21 1.89 -17.22 5.01
C LEU A 21 0.97 -16.64 3.94
N ILE A 22 1.40 -16.68 2.67
CA ILE A 22 0.62 -16.16 1.55
C ILE A 22 -0.66 -16.98 1.34
N GLY A 23 -0.58 -18.31 1.47
CA GLY A 23 -1.74 -19.20 1.39
C GLY A 23 -2.75 -18.99 2.52
N SER A 24 -2.27 -18.82 3.76
CA SER A 24 -3.08 -18.46 4.92
C SER A 24 -3.78 -17.12 4.71
N PHE A 25 -3.02 -16.09 4.30
CA PHE A 25 -3.56 -14.76 4.04
C PHE A 25 -4.60 -14.78 2.90
N ALA A 26 -4.39 -15.59 1.85
CA ALA A 26 -5.34 -15.77 0.76
C ALA A 26 -6.68 -16.36 1.27
N ALA A 27 -6.62 -17.43 2.04
CA ALA A 27 -7.80 -18.06 2.61
C ALA A 27 -8.58 -17.09 3.51
N SER A 28 -7.86 -16.36 4.36
CA SER A 28 -8.45 -15.36 5.26
C SER A 28 -9.09 -14.21 4.49
N GLN A 29 -8.44 -13.67 3.46
CA GLN A 29 -8.97 -12.57 2.65
C GLN A 29 -10.22 -13.00 1.84
N ILE A 30 -10.19 -14.16 1.21
CA ILE A 30 -11.35 -14.72 0.52
C ILE A 30 -12.52 -14.89 1.50
N GLY A 31 -12.28 -15.49 2.68
CA GLY A 31 -13.28 -15.66 3.72
C GLY A 31 -13.88 -14.32 4.19
N ASN A 32 -13.03 -13.31 4.42
CA ASN A 32 -13.44 -11.99 4.90
C ASN A 32 -14.36 -11.26 3.89
N TRP A 33 -14.10 -11.35 2.60
CA TRP A 33 -14.93 -10.73 1.56
C TRP A 33 -16.17 -11.55 1.23
N LEU A 34 -16.09 -12.89 1.33
CA LEU A 34 -17.24 -13.78 1.20
C LEU A 34 -18.28 -13.47 2.27
N TYR A 35 -17.83 -13.42 3.54
CA TYR A 35 -18.75 -13.17 4.64
C TYR A 35 -19.39 -11.78 4.59
N LEU A 36 -18.68 -10.76 4.09
CA LEU A 36 -19.25 -9.42 3.90
C LEU A 36 -20.46 -9.45 2.97
N ALA A 37 -20.32 -10.09 1.82
CA ALA A 37 -21.40 -10.21 0.86
C ALA A 37 -22.60 -10.97 1.44
N ALA A 38 -22.34 -12.05 2.18
CA ALA A 38 -23.35 -12.86 2.83
C ALA A 38 -24.04 -12.11 3.97
N LEU A 39 -23.28 -11.41 4.81
CA LEU A 39 -23.80 -10.65 5.96
C LEU A 39 -24.82 -9.61 5.54
N LEU A 40 -24.43 -8.69 4.65
CA LEU A 40 -25.29 -7.59 4.28
C LEU A 40 -26.51 -8.06 3.48
N GLY A 41 -26.32 -9.06 2.60
CA GLY A 41 -27.42 -9.72 1.90
C GLY A 41 -28.42 -10.40 2.85
N TYR A 42 -27.91 -11.12 3.86
CA TYR A 42 -28.75 -11.76 4.89
C TYR A 42 -29.48 -10.74 5.77
N VAL A 43 -28.75 -9.77 6.33
CA VAL A 43 -29.35 -8.75 7.24
C VAL A 43 -30.50 -8.03 6.54
N TYR A 44 -30.31 -7.60 5.30
CA TYR A 44 -31.39 -6.96 4.56
C TYR A 44 -32.55 -7.92 4.24
N SER A 45 -32.27 -9.18 3.89
CA SER A 45 -33.34 -10.15 3.62
C SER A 45 -34.16 -10.52 4.84
N ALA A 46 -33.52 -10.60 6.01
CA ALA A 46 -34.16 -10.95 7.28
C ALA A 46 -34.96 -9.78 7.87
N THR A 47 -34.47 -8.55 7.75
CA THR A 47 -35.08 -7.40 8.45
C THR A 47 -35.85 -6.46 7.52
N ARG A 48 -35.57 -6.48 6.23
CA ARG A 48 -36.06 -5.50 5.24
C ARG A 48 -35.77 -4.04 5.64
N SER A 49 -34.83 -3.84 6.55
CA SER A 49 -34.48 -2.55 7.13
C SER A 49 -33.08 -2.11 6.69
N VAL A 50 -33.00 -0.92 6.10
CA VAL A 50 -31.74 -0.27 5.71
C VAL A 50 -30.92 0.11 6.96
N GLY A 51 -31.61 0.47 8.05
CA GLY A 51 -30.98 0.78 9.34
C GLY A 51 -30.17 -0.39 9.90
N TRP A 52 -30.69 -1.62 9.81
CA TRP A 52 -29.95 -2.82 10.23
C TRP A 52 -28.74 -3.11 9.34
N VAL A 53 -28.82 -2.86 8.03
CA VAL A 53 -27.67 -2.97 7.10
C VAL A 53 -26.59 -1.94 7.46
N GLY A 54 -27.01 -0.71 7.75
CA GLY A 54 -26.12 0.33 8.24
C GLY A 54 -25.45 -0.06 9.56
N ALA A 55 -26.23 -0.55 10.53
CA ALA A 55 -25.69 -1.03 11.81
C ALA A 55 -24.67 -2.17 11.62
N ALA A 56 -24.96 -3.15 10.75
CA ALA A 56 -24.03 -4.23 10.44
C ALA A 56 -22.73 -3.71 9.82
N THR A 57 -22.82 -2.74 8.90
CA THR A 57 -21.66 -2.10 8.26
C THR A 57 -20.84 -1.32 9.28
N ILE A 58 -21.48 -0.51 10.13
CA ILE A 58 -20.81 0.26 11.18
C ILE A 58 -20.12 -0.67 12.18
N CYS A 59 -20.81 -1.68 12.69
CA CYS A 59 -20.27 -2.64 13.66
C CYS A 59 -19.12 -3.48 13.07
N ARG A 60 -19.05 -3.62 11.75
CA ARG A 60 -17.90 -4.22 11.08
C ARG A 60 -16.71 -3.26 10.96
N LEU A 61 -16.96 -1.99 10.65
CA LEU A 61 -15.90 -0.99 10.40
C LEU A 61 -15.37 -0.33 11.67
N LEU A 62 -16.24 -0.10 12.65
CA LEU A 62 -15.90 0.61 13.88
C LEU A 62 -14.78 -0.06 14.70
N PRO A 63 -14.77 -1.39 14.92
CA PRO A 63 -13.65 -2.05 15.57
C PRO A 63 -12.34 -1.87 14.78
N LEU A 64 -12.38 -1.94 13.46
CA LEU A 64 -11.20 -1.74 12.61
C LEU A 64 -10.66 -0.30 12.76
N MET A 65 -11.55 0.69 12.80
CA MET A 65 -11.19 2.10 13.01
C MET A 65 -10.57 2.35 14.40
N LEU A 66 -11.20 1.81 15.45
CA LEU A 66 -10.77 2.06 16.83
C LEU A 66 -9.57 1.21 17.24
N LEU A 67 -9.53 -0.05 16.84
CA LEU A 67 -8.50 -1.02 17.23
C LEU A 67 -7.38 -1.18 16.20
N GLY A 68 -7.55 -0.70 14.96
CA GLY A 68 -6.53 -0.77 13.92
C GLY A 68 -5.15 -0.23 14.34
N PRO A 69 -5.07 0.96 14.95
CA PRO A 69 -3.80 1.49 15.48
C PRO A 69 -3.15 0.60 16.55
N PHE A 70 -3.96 -0.14 17.32
CA PHE A 70 -3.46 -1.09 18.33
C PHE A 70 -3.07 -2.44 17.72
N GLY A 71 -3.62 -2.78 16.55
CA GLY A 71 -3.26 -4.01 15.83
C GLY A 71 -1.77 -4.09 15.50
N GLY A 72 -1.18 -2.98 15.07
CA GLY A 72 0.26 -2.86 14.87
C GLY A 72 1.04 -3.06 16.17
N ALA A 73 0.62 -2.41 17.25
CA ALA A 73 1.26 -2.56 18.57
C ALA A 73 1.19 -4.00 19.11
N VAL A 74 0.09 -4.72 18.86
CA VAL A 74 -0.04 -6.15 19.19
C VAL A 74 0.93 -6.98 18.35
N ALA A 75 1.04 -6.70 17.04
CA ALA A 75 1.98 -7.39 16.14
C ALA A 75 3.45 -7.17 16.52
N ASP A 76 3.78 -6.03 17.16
CA ASP A 76 5.14 -5.72 17.61
C ASP A 76 5.45 -6.34 18.96
N ARG A 77 4.44 -6.52 19.84
CA ARG A 77 4.62 -7.03 21.20
C ARG A 77 4.62 -8.55 21.31
N TYR A 78 3.81 -9.23 20.49
CA TYR A 78 3.62 -10.66 20.57
C TYR A 78 4.23 -11.38 19.35
N PRO A 79 4.57 -12.69 19.45
CA PRO A 79 4.99 -13.48 18.30
C PRO A 79 3.92 -13.41 17.21
N ARG A 80 4.30 -12.93 16.03
CA ARG A 80 3.37 -12.64 14.93
C ARG A 80 2.58 -13.87 14.50
N ARG A 81 3.21 -15.05 14.52
CA ARG A 81 2.55 -16.33 14.29
C ARG A 81 1.43 -16.57 15.29
N THR A 82 1.67 -16.32 16.58
CA THR A 82 0.66 -16.49 17.64
C THR A 82 -0.51 -15.52 17.45
N VAL A 83 -0.24 -14.27 17.08
CA VAL A 83 -1.28 -13.27 16.80
C VAL A 83 -2.16 -13.70 15.63
N LEU A 84 -1.56 -14.15 14.52
CA LEU A 84 -2.29 -14.65 13.36
C LEU A 84 -3.13 -15.88 13.72
N LEU A 85 -2.53 -16.86 14.43
CA LEU A 85 -3.23 -18.08 14.83
C LEU A 85 -4.40 -17.81 15.79
N ALA A 86 -4.19 -16.95 16.79
CA ALA A 86 -5.24 -16.58 17.77
C ALA A 86 -6.38 -15.82 17.08
N GLY A 87 -6.05 -14.87 16.20
CA GLY A 87 -7.03 -14.11 15.43
C GLY A 87 -7.89 -15.00 14.53
N ASP A 88 -7.25 -15.90 13.76
CA ASP A 88 -7.98 -16.82 12.89
C ASP A 88 -8.80 -17.84 13.70
N SER A 89 -8.26 -18.43 14.78
CA SER A 89 -8.98 -19.37 15.62
C SER A 89 -10.22 -18.72 16.26
N LEU A 90 -10.09 -17.50 16.74
CA LEU A 90 -11.24 -16.75 17.27
C LEU A 90 -12.28 -16.49 16.17
N ARG A 91 -11.86 -16.11 14.97
CA ARG A 91 -12.77 -15.91 13.82
C ARG A 91 -13.46 -17.20 13.40
N VAL A 92 -12.81 -18.37 13.46
CA VAL A 92 -13.45 -19.67 13.24
C VAL A 92 -14.66 -19.85 14.17
N LEU A 93 -14.45 -19.65 15.48
CA LEU A 93 -15.52 -19.80 16.47
C LEU A 93 -16.64 -18.79 16.26
N LEU A 94 -16.29 -17.53 15.98
CA LEU A 94 -17.28 -16.46 15.75
C LEU A 94 -18.09 -16.70 14.48
N MET A 95 -17.47 -17.17 13.39
CA MET A 95 -18.19 -17.50 12.15
C MET A 95 -19.05 -18.75 12.30
N ALA A 96 -18.62 -19.76 13.05
CA ALA A 96 -19.44 -20.92 13.38
C ALA A 96 -20.66 -20.51 14.26
N ALA A 97 -20.45 -19.65 15.26
CA ALA A 97 -21.54 -19.09 16.07
C ALA A 97 -22.51 -18.25 15.23
N LEU A 98 -21.99 -17.49 14.26
CA LEU A 98 -22.78 -16.71 13.30
C LEU A 98 -23.61 -17.63 12.40
N ALA A 99 -23.00 -18.69 11.87
CA ALA A 99 -23.72 -19.72 11.09
C ALA A 99 -24.84 -20.37 11.91
N ALA A 100 -24.57 -20.76 13.16
CA ALA A 100 -25.56 -21.35 14.06
C ALA A 100 -26.71 -20.36 14.39
N THR A 101 -26.38 -19.09 14.67
CA THR A 101 -27.38 -18.04 14.93
C THR A 101 -28.29 -17.83 13.73
N VAL A 102 -27.73 -17.80 12.52
CA VAL A 102 -28.51 -17.63 11.29
C VAL A 102 -29.32 -18.88 10.96
N ALA A 103 -28.80 -20.09 11.21
CA ALA A 103 -29.49 -21.34 10.96
C ALA A 103 -30.71 -21.50 11.92
N SER A 104 -30.60 -21.02 13.15
CA SER A 104 -31.69 -21.05 14.15
C SER A 104 -32.65 -19.86 14.08
N ALA A 105 -32.55 -19.02 13.04
CA ALA A 105 -33.30 -17.76 12.90
C ALA A 105 -33.19 -16.86 14.15
N GLY A 106 -32.01 -16.84 14.78
CA GLY A 106 -31.71 -16.05 15.97
C GLY A 106 -31.75 -14.53 15.72
N PRO A 107 -31.64 -13.71 16.78
CA PRO A 107 -31.81 -12.27 16.69
C PRO A 107 -30.69 -11.62 15.87
N VAL A 108 -31.06 -10.71 14.95
CA VAL A 108 -30.11 -9.98 14.07
C VAL A 108 -29.10 -9.15 14.89
N ALA A 109 -29.50 -8.65 16.06
CA ALA A 109 -28.59 -7.96 16.97
C ALA A 109 -27.39 -8.82 17.39
N LEU A 110 -27.60 -10.12 17.63
CA LEU A 110 -26.54 -11.08 17.95
C LEU A 110 -25.61 -11.29 16.73
N VAL A 111 -26.18 -11.39 15.52
CA VAL A 111 -25.41 -11.47 14.27
C VAL A 111 -24.47 -10.27 14.14
N ILE A 112 -24.97 -9.06 14.42
CA ILE A 112 -24.18 -7.82 14.36
C ILE A 112 -23.11 -7.78 15.46
N GLY A 113 -23.43 -8.21 16.68
CA GLY A 113 -22.47 -8.30 17.77
C GLY A 113 -21.31 -9.27 17.47
N LEU A 114 -21.62 -10.46 16.95
CA LEU A 114 -20.62 -11.43 16.49
C LEU A 114 -19.76 -10.89 15.34
N THR A 115 -20.37 -10.11 14.44
CA THR A 115 -19.64 -9.41 13.36
C THR A 115 -18.63 -8.41 13.90
N ALA A 116 -19.03 -7.60 14.91
CA ALA A 116 -18.11 -6.64 15.54
C ALA A 116 -16.91 -7.34 16.20
N LEU A 117 -17.16 -8.43 16.90
CA LEU A 117 -16.11 -9.25 17.52
C LEU A 117 -15.16 -9.88 16.46
N ALA A 118 -15.72 -10.39 15.37
CA ALA A 118 -14.94 -10.97 14.29
C ALA A 118 -14.03 -9.92 13.60
N SER A 119 -14.54 -8.70 13.42
CA SER A 119 -13.75 -7.58 12.88
C SER A 119 -12.64 -7.15 13.85
N ALA A 120 -12.93 -7.09 15.14
CA ALA A 120 -11.93 -6.82 16.18
C ALA A 120 -10.80 -7.88 16.18
N ALA A 121 -11.16 -9.17 16.09
CA ALA A 121 -10.20 -10.27 16.02
C ALA A 121 -9.26 -10.18 14.79
N GLY A 122 -9.73 -9.58 13.68
CA GLY A 122 -8.97 -9.40 12.45
C GLY A 122 -8.03 -8.18 12.40
N CYS A 123 -8.10 -7.24 13.35
CA CYS A 123 -7.38 -5.96 13.27
C CYS A 123 -5.86 -6.10 13.18
N ALA A 124 -5.27 -7.13 13.79
CA ALA A 124 -3.83 -7.36 13.81
C ALA A 124 -3.32 -8.25 12.66
N GLU A 125 -4.20 -8.79 11.80
CA GLU A 125 -3.85 -9.73 10.73
C GLU A 125 -2.86 -9.13 9.72
N LYS A 126 -3.25 -8.03 9.07
CA LYS A 126 -2.44 -7.38 8.04
C LYS A 126 -1.10 -6.87 8.57
N PRO A 127 -1.04 -6.14 9.72
CA PRO A 127 0.23 -5.75 10.32
C PRO A 127 1.14 -6.95 10.63
N SER A 128 0.58 -8.04 11.19
CA SER A 128 1.35 -9.25 11.52
C SER A 128 1.88 -9.95 10.28
N ALA A 129 1.07 -10.10 9.22
CA ALA A 129 1.47 -10.73 7.98
C ALA A 129 2.60 -9.95 7.28
N THR A 130 2.45 -8.62 7.16
CA THR A 130 3.47 -7.75 6.54
C THR A 130 4.77 -7.72 7.34
N ALA A 131 4.69 -7.69 8.67
CA ALA A 131 5.87 -7.68 9.54
C ALA A 131 6.57 -9.05 9.64
N LEU A 132 5.87 -10.17 9.36
CA LEU A 132 6.46 -11.51 9.33
C LEU A 132 7.22 -11.78 8.03
N LEU A 133 6.81 -11.17 6.93
CA LEU A 133 7.34 -11.42 5.60
C LEU A 133 8.87 -11.23 5.48
N PRO A 134 9.50 -10.15 6.02
CA PRO A 134 10.95 -9.94 5.95
C PRO A 134 11.78 -11.03 6.67
N ARG A 135 11.15 -11.79 7.58
CA ARG A 135 11.82 -12.88 8.29
C ARG A 135 11.78 -14.21 7.54
N LEU A 136 10.89 -14.32 6.56
CA LEU A 136 10.67 -15.55 5.80
C LEU A 136 11.41 -15.54 4.47
N VAL A 137 11.59 -14.38 3.87
CA VAL A 137 12.25 -14.23 2.56
C VAL A 137 13.53 -13.39 2.69
N ARG A 138 14.48 -13.66 1.81
CA ARG A 138 15.67 -12.81 1.71
C ARG A 138 15.27 -11.42 1.23
N GLU A 139 16.04 -10.41 1.61
CA GLU A 139 15.83 -9.00 1.30
C GLU A 139 15.55 -8.75 -0.20
N ALA A 140 16.32 -9.38 -1.10
CA ALA A 140 16.11 -9.31 -2.54
C ALA A 140 14.73 -9.79 -3.05
N ARG A 141 13.97 -10.54 -2.22
CA ARG A 141 12.63 -11.06 -2.57
C ARG A 141 11.51 -10.35 -1.82
N LEU A 142 11.81 -9.34 -0.98
CA LEU A 142 10.80 -8.63 -0.19
C LEU A 142 9.80 -7.88 -1.07
N GLY A 143 10.27 -7.14 -2.08
CA GLY A 143 9.38 -6.41 -2.99
C GLY A 143 8.39 -7.32 -3.73
N PRO A 144 8.85 -8.39 -4.42
CA PRO A 144 7.94 -9.39 -5.01
C PRO A 144 7.01 -10.05 -3.99
N ALA A 145 7.46 -10.29 -2.76
CA ALA A 145 6.65 -10.91 -1.72
C ALA A 145 5.53 -9.97 -1.21
N HIS A 146 5.81 -8.68 -1.00
CA HIS A 146 4.79 -7.67 -0.69
C HIS A 146 3.80 -7.47 -1.85
N ALA A 147 4.30 -7.43 -3.10
CA ALA A 147 3.46 -7.37 -4.29
C ALA A 147 2.51 -8.57 -4.38
N LEU A 148 2.99 -9.77 -4.04
CA LEU A 148 2.18 -10.98 -4.03
C LEU A 148 1.12 -10.96 -2.92
N LEU A 149 1.44 -10.48 -1.69
CA LEU A 149 0.45 -10.28 -0.64
C LEU A 149 -0.64 -9.28 -1.08
N ARG A 150 -0.25 -8.18 -1.73
CA ARG A 150 -1.23 -7.21 -2.27
C ARG A 150 -2.09 -7.84 -3.35
N THR A 151 -1.52 -8.57 -4.30
CA THR A 151 -2.26 -9.29 -5.35
C THR A 151 -3.28 -10.26 -4.74
N VAL A 152 -2.90 -11.00 -3.71
CA VAL A 152 -3.79 -11.92 -2.99
C VAL A 152 -4.91 -11.17 -2.30
N GLN A 153 -4.64 -10.05 -1.66
CA GLN A 153 -5.66 -9.19 -1.07
C GLN A 153 -6.67 -8.71 -2.13
N ASP A 154 -6.19 -8.22 -3.27
CA ASP A 154 -7.03 -7.71 -4.35
C ASP A 154 -7.85 -8.82 -5.01
N LEU A 155 -7.28 -10.03 -5.18
CA LEU A 155 -8.03 -11.20 -5.64
C LEU A 155 -9.12 -11.63 -4.65
N GLY A 156 -8.88 -11.51 -3.34
CA GLY A 156 -9.88 -11.78 -2.31
C GLY A 156 -11.13 -10.91 -2.47
N VAL A 157 -10.96 -9.64 -2.86
CA VAL A 157 -12.08 -8.69 -3.14
C VAL A 157 -12.96 -9.14 -4.30
N VAL A 158 -12.41 -9.88 -5.27
CA VAL A 158 -13.16 -10.41 -6.43
C VAL A 158 -13.77 -11.78 -6.11
N ILE A 159 -12.93 -12.70 -5.63
CA ILE A 159 -13.29 -14.11 -5.47
C ILE A 159 -14.26 -14.30 -4.30
N GLY A 160 -14.02 -13.63 -3.18
CA GLY A 160 -14.85 -13.77 -1.98
C GLY A 160 -16.33 -13.45 -2.23
N PRO A 161 -16.67 -12.25 -2.72
CA PRO A 161 -18.06 -11.90 -3.00
C PRO A 161 -18.69 -12.74 -4.10
N ALA A 162 -17.91 -13.19 -5.11
CA ALA A 162 -18.42 -14.08 -6.15
C ALA A 162 -18.88 -15.43 -5.57
N ILE A 163 -18.07 -16.03 -4.69
CA ILE A 163 -18.46 -17.24 -3.96
C ILE A 163 -19.66 -16.96 -3.06
N GLY A 164 -19.66 -15.82 -2.34
CA GLY A 164 -20.77 -15.41 -1.47
C GLY A 164 -22.09 -15.24 -2.26
N ALA A 165 -22.03 -14.59 -3.42
CA ALA A 165 -23.19 -14.42 -4.30
C ALA A 165 -23.74 -15.76 -4.79
N LEU A 166 -22.84 -16.68 -5.20
CA LEU A 166 -23.21 -18.01 -5.65
C LEU A 166 -23.86 -18.83 -4.52
N LEU A 167 -23.24 -18.86 -3.35
CA LEU A 167 -23.77 -19.59 -2.19
C LEU A 167 -25.15 -19.10 -1.80
N LEU A 168 -25.37 -17.76 -1.76
CA LEU A 168 -26.68 -17.20 -1.43
C LEU A 168 -27.77 -17.45 -2.49
N ARG A 169 -27.40 -17.89 -3.70
CA ARG A 169 -28.37 -18.30 -4.72
C ARG A 169 -28.81 -19.76 -4.59
N VAL A 170 -27.91 -20.64 -4.15
CA VAL A 170 -28.10 -22.09 -4.18
C VAL A 170 -28.28 -22.71 -2.79
N ALA A 171 -27.98 -21.96 -1.72
CA ALA A 171 -27.98 -22.46 -0.36
C ALA A 171 -28.49 -21.42 0.65
N PRO A 172 -28.96 -21.87 1.84
CA PRO A 172 -29.30 -20.98 2.93
C PRO A 172 -28.08 -20.14 3.38
N ALA A 173 -28.34 -18.91 3.86
CA ALA A 173 -27.28 -17.93 4.19
C ALA A 173 -26.28 -18.44 5.26
N TRP A 174 -26.71 -19.31 6.20
CA TRP A 174 -25.82 -19.87 7.22
C TRP A 174 -24.66 -20.68 6.63
N ILE A 175 -24.84 -21.28 5.45
CA ILE A 175 -23.78 -22.04 4.76
C ILE A 175 -22.63 -21.09 4.35
N ALA A 176 -22.91 -19.86 3.93
CA ALA A 176 -21.86 -18.91 3.60
C ALA A 176 -20.99 -18.57 4.81
N PHE A 177 -21.58 -18.44 6.01
CA PHE A 177 -20.82 -18.23 7.25
C PHE A 177 -20.05 -19.47 7.67
N LEU A 178 -20.60 -20.67 7.46
CA LEU A 178 -19.89 -21.93 7.71
C LEU A 178 -18.68 -22.09 6.78
N VAL A 179 -18.85 -21.79 5.49
CA VAL A 179 -17.72 -21.79 4.52
C VAL A 179 -16.66 -20.78 4.92
N THR A 180 -17.06 -19.60 5.40
CA THR A 180 -16.12 -18.60 5.93
C THR A 180 -15.36 -19.14 7.14
N SER A 181 -16.06 -19.83 8.07
CA SER A 181 -15.42 -20.49 9.22
C SER A 181 -14.37 -21.50 8.77
N VAL A 182 -14.68 -22.32 7.75
CA VAL A 182 -13.74 -23.29 7.16
C VAL A 182 -12.54 -22.57 6.51
N MET A 183 -12.74 -21.42 5.84
CA MET A 183 -11.64 -20.64 5.27
C MET A 183 -10.69 -20.13 6.37
N PHE A 184 -11.20 -19.62 7.47
CA PHE A 184 -10.37 -19.21 8.61
C PHE A 184 -9.73 -20.40 9.31
N ALA A 185 -10.41 -21.55 9.42
CA ALA A 185 -9.81 -22.77 9.94
C ALA A 185 -8.64 -23.25 9.07
N PHE A 186 -8.81 -23.22 7.75
CA PHE A 186 -7.74 -23.54 6.82
C PHE A 186 -6.56 -22.59 6.94
N SER A 187 -6.83 -21.27 7.08
CA SER A 187 -5.80 -20.27 7.37
C SER A 187 -5.05 -20.60 8.66
N ALA A 188 -5.77 -20.86 9.76
CA ALA A 188 -5.18 -21.21 11.06
C ALA A 188 -4.33 -22.48 10.99
N LEU A 189 -4.79 -23.52 10.27
CA LEU A 189 -4.04 -24.76 10.06
C LEU A 189 -2.74 -24.53 9.29
N LEU A 190 -2.76 -23.68 8.28
CA LEU A 190 -1.54 -23.29 7.56
C LEU A 190 -0.56 -22.57 8.49
N ILE A 191 -1.02 -21.60 9.29
CA ILE A 191 -0.17 -20.90 10.26
C ILE A 191 0.34 -21.87 11.34
N LEU A 192 -0.44 -22.84 11.76
CA LEU A 192 -0.01 -23.87 12.71
C LEU A 192 1.16 -24.71 12.18
N ALA A 193 1.18 -24.97 10.87
CA ALA A 193 2.26 -25.68 10.20
C ALA A 193 3.57 -24.87 10.06
N MET A 194 3.56 -23.55 10.33
CA MET A 194 4.78 -22.72 10.33
C MET A 194 5.65 -23.03 11.55
N ARG A 195 6.99 -22.94 11.36
CA ARG A 195 7.94 -23.01 12.48
C ARG A 195 7.75 -21.82 13.43
N HIS A 196 8.12 -22.02 14.71
CA HIS A 196 8.00 -20.97 15.73
C HIS A 196 8.80 -19.72 15.35
N ASP A 197 8.15 -18.56 15.54
CA ASP A 197 8.77 -17.23 15.40
C ASP A 197 8.99 -16.67 16.82
N THR A 198 10.25 -16.44 17.18
CA THR A 198 10.62 -15.81 18.46
C THR A 198 10.86 -14.33 18.21
N VAL A 199 9.96 -13.49 18.69
CA VAL A 199 10.08 -12.02 18.53
C VAL A 199 10.56 -11.40 19.83
N PRO A 200 11.58 -10.50 19.78
CA PRO A 200 11.84 -9.59 20.89
C PRO A 200 10.65 -8.67 21.10
N ALA A 201 10.26 -8.45 22.36
CA ALA A 201 9.20 -7.50 22.69
C ALA A 201 9.60 -6.07 22.26
N GLY A 202 8.91 -5.50 21.29
CA GLY A 202 9.05 -4.10 20.89
C GLY A 202 8.44 -3.15 21.93
N ARG A 203 8.88 -1.89 21.95
CA ARG A 203 8.28 -0.85 22.80
C ARG A 203 7.00 -0.32 22.12
N LEU A 204 5.93 -0.24 22.90
CA LEU A 204 4.68 0.42 22.47
C LEU A 204 4.93 1.92 22.26
N THR A 205 4.83 2.41 21.03
CA THR A 205 4.77 3.84 20.74
C THR A 205 3.31 4.30 20.76
N SER A 206 3.01 5.43 21.40
CA SER A 206 1.64 5.93 21.53
C SER A 206 1.09 6.39 20.18
N GLY A 207 0.12 5.66 19.62
CA GLY A 207 -0.51 5.96 18.33
C GLY A 207 -1.13 7.37 18.27
N LEU A 208 -1.67 7.90 19.38
CA LEU A 208 -2.29 9.23 19.45
C LEU A 208 -1.25 10.37 19.26
N ALA A 209 -0.05 10.23 19.81
CA ALA A 209 1.01 11.24 19.61
C ALA A 209 1.48 11.27 18.15
N HIS A 210 1.50 10.12 17.47
CA HIS A 210 1.81 10.03 16.04
C HIS A 210 0.75 10.72 15.18
N LEU A 211 -0.54 10.55 15.47
CA LEU A 211 -1.63 11.22 14.76
C LEU A 211 -1.60 12.75 14.95
N ALA A 212 -1.36 13.23 16.17
CA ALA A 212 -1.25 14.67 16.43
C ALA A 212 -0.06 15.31 15.70
N GLY A 213 1.09 14.62 15.67
CA GLY A 213 2.26 15.05 14.90
C GLY A 213 1.99 15.06 13.39
N GLY A 214 1.31 14.02 12.88
CA GLY A 214 0.88 13.94 11.48
C GLY A 214 -0.05 15.09 11.07
N LEU A 215 -1.05 15.40 11.88
CA LEU A 215 -1.99 16.50 11.61
C LEU A 215 -1.29 17.86 11.57
N ARG A 216 -0.28 18.08 12.42
CA ARG A 216 0.54 19.30 12.38
C ARG A 216 1.32 19.37 11.06
N THR A 217 1.93 18.28 10.62
CA THR A 217 2.65 18.21 9.33
C THR A 217 1.70 18.43 8.16
N VAL A 218 0.50 17.83 8.15
CA VAL A 218 -0.51 18.04 7.10
C VAL A 218 -0.87 19.53 6.98
N ARG A 219 -1.06 20.22 8.11
CA ARG A 219 -1.35 21.66 8.10
C ARG A 219 -0.19 22.51 7.59
N ALA A 220 1.04 22.08 7.85
CA ALA A 220 2.24 22.80 7.41
C ALA A 220 2.62 22.49 5.95
N THR A 221 2.12 21.38 5.38
CA THR A 221 2.47 20.96 4.02
C THR A 221 1.40 21.41 3.04
N ALA A 222 1.79 22.25 2.07
CA ALA A 222 0.89 22.72 1.03
C ALA A 222 0.25 21.54 0.27
N PHE A 223 -1.02 21.66 -0.03
CA PHE A 223 -1.84 20.66 -0.76
C PHE A 223 -2.13 19.35 -0.01
N ALA A 224 -1.38 18.96 1.03
CA ALA A 224 -1.59 17.69 1.73
C ALA A 224 -3.01 17.55 2.28
N GLY A 225 -3.55 18.59 2.88
CA GLY A 225 -4.93 18.61 3.40
C GLY A 225 -5.97 18.38 2.29
N TRP A 226 -5.81 19.00 1.12
CA TRP A 226 -6.74 18.83 0.00
C TRP A 226 -6.65 17.45 -0.64
N LEU A 227 -5.46 16.85 -0.69
CA LEU A 227 -5.29 15.46 -1.14
C LEU A 227 -6.03 14.49 -0.20
N ILE A 228 -5.92 14.70 1.12
CA ILE A 228 -6.64 13.90 2.10
C ILE A 228 -8.16 14.10 1.96
N VAL A 229 -8.63 15.33 1.79
CA VAL A 229 -10.07 15.64 1.65
C VAL A 229 -10.68 14.95 0.44
N ILE A 230 -10.02 14.96 -0.73
CA ILE A 230 -10.59 14.34 -1.94
C ILE A 230 -10.64 12.82 -1.83
N VAL A 231 -9.59 12.18 -1.28
CA VAL A 231 -9.60 10.73 -1.05
C VAL A 231 -10.61 10.36 0.03
N ALA A 232 -10.67 11.09 1.15
CA ALA A 232 -11.69 10.88 2.19
C ALA A 232 -13.11 11.02 1.63
N MET A 233 -13.34 11.94 0.66
CA MET A 233 -14.65 12.06 0.02
C MET A 233 -15.02 10.84 -0.84
N VAL A 234 -14.04 10.29 -1.55
CA VAL A 234 -14.23 9.04 -2.32
C VAL A 234 -14.51 7.87 -1.36
N GLU A 235 -13.81 7.77 -0.25
CA GLU A 235 -14.03 6.76 0.79
C GLU A 235 -15.40 6.91 1.48
N PHE A 236 -15.83 8.15 1.72
CA PHE A 236 -17.18 8.45 2.19
C PHE A 236 -18.24 7.91 1.22
N THR A 237 -18.05 8.16 -0.08
CA THR A 237 -18.95 7.66 -1.12
C THR A 237 -18.97 6.13 -1.15
N TYR A 238 -17.81 5.48 -1.00
CA TYR A 238 -17.70 4.03 -0.93
C TYR A 238 -18.42 3.46 0.31
N GLY A 239 -18.26 4.09 1.48
CA GLY A 239 -18.96 3.72 2.70
C GLY A 239 -20.48 3.81 2.55
N ALA A 240 -20.98 4.88 1.93
CA ALA A 240 -22.39 5.04 1.62
C ALA A 240 -22.89 3.97 0.64
N GLN A 241 -22.12 3.69 -0.42
CA GLN A 241 -22.45 2.66 -1.42
C GLN A 241 -22.52 1.26 -0.81
N THR A 242 -21.73 0.94 0.20
CA THR A 242 -21.78 -0.36 0.89
C THR A 242 -23.20 -0.67 1.40
N VAL A 243 -23.94 0.35 1.83
CA VAL A 243 -25.35 0.21 2.27
C VAL A 243 -26.31 0.36 1.10
N GLN A 244 -26.14 1.41 0.27
CA GLN A 244 -27.05 1.74 -0.83
C GLN A 244 -27.12 0.62 -1.87
N LEU A 245 -25.99 -0.04 -2.22
CA LEU A 245 -25.97 -1.11 -3.21
C LEU A 245 -26.69 -2.38 -2.76
N VAL A 246 -26.81 -2.65 -1.45
CA VAL A 246 -27.65 -3.75 -0.94
C VAL A 246 -29.12 -3.49 -1.28
N VAL A 247 -29.58 -2.26 -1.03
CA VAL A 247 -30.95 -1.83 -1.31
C VAL A 247 -31.19 -1.74 -2.82
N TYR A 248 -30.23 -1.18 -3.55
CA TYR A 248 -30.26 -1.05 -5.01
C TYR A 248 -30.38 -2.40 -5.72
N ALA A 249 -29.55 -3.38 -5.30
CA ALA A 249 -29.62 -4.74 -5.85
C ALA A 249 -31.01 -5.38 -5.69
N ARG A 250 -31.70 -5.10 -4.58
CA ARG A 250 -33.01 -5.67 -4.26
C ARG A 250 -34.17 -4.90 -4.85
N GLN A 251 -34.18 -3.56 -4.72
CA GLN A 251 -35.32 -2.72 -5.10
C GLN A 251 -35.26 -2.31 -6.58
N SER A 252 -34.09 -1.96 -7.10
CA SER A 252 -33.95 -1.42 -8.45
C SER A 252 -33.62 -2.51 -9.49
N LEU A 253 -32.80 -3.50 -9.12
CA LEU A 253 -32.39 -4.58 -10.02
C LEU A 253 -33.17 -5.88 -9.81
N ALA A 254 -34.06 -5.95 -8.81
CA ALA A 254 -34.86 -7.12 -8.45
C ALA A 254 -34.03 -8.42 -8.26
N LEU A 255 -32.76 -8.28 -7.83
CA LEU A 255 -31.88 -9.42 -7.61
C LEU A 255 -32.20 -10.12 -6.27
N GLY A 256 -31.96 -11.42 -6.23
CA GLY A 256 -32.09 -12.23 -5.00
C GLY A 256 -31.06 -11.86 -3.92
N SER A 257 -30.95 -12.71 -2.87
CA SER A 257 -30.05 -12.50 -1.73
C SER A 257 -28.57 -12.34 -2.11
N GLY A 258 -28.14 -12.94 -3.21
CA GLY A 258 -26.77 -12.82 -3.75
C GLY A 258 -26.52 -11.54 -4.57
N GLY A 259 -27.54 -10.71 -4.84
CA GLY A 259 -27.41 -9.55 -5.74
C GLY A 259 -26.34 -8.54 -5.35
N TYR A 260 -26.22 -8.25 -4.05
CA TYR A 260 -25.14 -7.41 -3.54
C TYR A 260 -23.75 -8.01 -3.80
N GLY A 261 -23.58 -9.33 -3.61
CA GLY A 261 -22.31 -10.00 -3.91
C GLY A 261 -21.89 -9.92 -5.38
N VAL A 262 -22.86 -9.94 -6.31
CA VAL A 262 -22.61 -9.75 -7.76
C VAL A 262 -22.05 -8.35 -8.02
N LEU A 263 -22.66 -7.31 -7.45
CA LEU A 263 -22.17 -5.92 -7.57
C LEU A 263 -20.80 -5.76 -6.90
N LEU A 264 -20.58 -6.37 -5.74
CA LEU A 264 -19.30 -6.31 -5.04
C LEU A 264 -18.18 -7.05 -5.81
N THR A 265 -18.50 -8.13 -6.52
CA THR A 265 -17.57 -8.81 -7.43
C THR A 265 -17.16 -7.90 -8.59
N ALA A 266 -18.12 -7.18 -9.17
CA ALA A 266 -17.85 -6.18 -10.21
C ALA A 266 -16.98 -5.03 -9.67
N ALA A 267 -17.22 -4.59 -8.42
CA ALA A 267 -16.37 -3.61 -7.76
C ALA A 267 -14.93 -4.11 -7.62
N GLY A 268 -14.74 -5.35 -7.16
CA GLY A 268 -13.42 -5.97 -7.08
C GLY A 268 -12.72 -6.07 -8.44
N ALA A 269 -13.44 -6.42 -9.50
CA ALA A 269 -12.91 -6.45 -10.86
C ALA A 269 -12.44 -5.06 -11.32
N GLY A 270 -13.17 -3.99 -10.97
CA GLY A 270 -12.77 -2.60 -11.21
C GLY A 270 -11.49 -2.23 -10.46
N GLY A 271 -11.40 -2.60 -9.17
CA GLY A 271 -10.20 -2.41 -8.36
C GLY A 271 -8.97 -3.10 -8.97
N LEU A 272 -9.12 -4.35 -9.41
CA LEU A 272 -8.05 -5.10 -10.07
C LEU A 272 -7.65 -4.47 -11.42
N ALA A 273 -8.63 -4.01 -12.22
CA ALA A 273 -8.37 -3.32 -13.48
C ALA A 273 -7.59 -2.01 -13.28
N SER A 274 -7.84 -1.28 -12.18
CA SER A 274 -7.12 -0.05 -11.85
C SER A 274 -5.61 -0.27 -11.67
N ALA A 275 -5.21 -1.43 -11.16
CA ALA A 275 -3.80 -1.76 -10.93
C ALA A 275 -2.97 -1.73 -12.23
N LEU A 276 -3.60 -2.03 -13.38
CA LEU A 276 -2.94 -2.01 -14.70
C LEU A 276 -2.53 -0.59 -15.13
N GLY A 277 -3.27 0.43 -14.69
CA GLY A 277 -3.05 1.84 -15.06
C GLY A 277 -2.33 2.67 -13.99
N ASN A 278 -2.47 2.32 -12.72
CA ASN A 278 -2.02 3.14 -11.59
C ASN A 278 -0.53 3.46 -11.61
N GLY A 279 0.32 2.54 -12.06
CA GLY A 279 1.76 2.78 -12.19
C GLY A 279 2.09 3.96 -13.11
N ARG A 280 1.38 4.10 -14.24
CA ARG A 280 1.54 5.24 -15.16
C ARG A 280 0.86 6.51 -14.65
N LEU A 281 -0.32 6.37 -14.03
CA LEU A 281 -1.07 7.51 -13.49
C LEU A 281 -0.30 8.17 -12.35
N SER A 282 0.29 7.40 -11.45
CA SER A 282 1.03 7.90 -10.29
C SER A 282 2.36 8.60 -10.67
N THR A 283 2.96 8.28 -11.82
CA THR A 283 4.18 8.94 -12.32
C THR A 283 3.91 10.18 -13.18
N SER A 284 2.66 10.47 -13.49
CA SER A 284 2.28 11.60 -14.32
C SER A 284 2.64 12.95 -13.67
N ARG A 285 3.00 13.95 -14.51
CA ARG A 285 3.19 15.35 -14.09
C ARG A 285 1.87 16.05 -13.72
N ARG A 286 0.71 15.55 -14.20
CA ARG A 286 -0.63 16.13 -13.99
C ARG A 286 -1.41 15.40 -12.89
N VAL A 287 -0.78 15.22 -11.74
CA VAL A 287 -1.34 14.46 -10.60
C VAL A 287 -2.66 15.06 -10.12
N SER A 288 -2.78 16.40 -10.06
CA SER A 288 -4.01 17.05 -9.59
C SER A 288 -5.20 16.79 -10.51
N VAL A 289 -4.96 16.79 -11.83
CA VAL A 289 -6.01 16.48 -12.80
C VAL A 289 -6.46 15.02 -12.68
N ILE A 290 -5.51 14.10 -12.55
CA ILE A 290 -5.79 12.66 -12.43
C ILE A 290 -6.62 12.39 -11.18
N ILE A 291 -6.23 12.91 -10.01
CA ILE A 291 -6.95 12.71 -8.75
C ILE A 291 -8.39 13.26 -8.84
N VAL A 292 -8.56 14.44 -9.45
CA VAL A 292 -9.90 15.03 -9.63
C VAL A 292 -10.74 14.19 -10.60
N VAL A 293 -10.19 13.77 -11.73
CA VAL A 293 -10.93 12.97 -12.72
C VAL A 293 -11.33 11.61 -12.14
N THR A 294 -10.42 10.93 -11.44
CA THR A 294 -10.71 9.64 -10.81
C THR A 294 -11.71 9.78 -9.66
N GLY A 295 -11.61 10.86 -8.87
CA GLY A 295 -12.59 11.21 -7.84
C GLY A 295 -13.97 11.53 -8.42
N LEU A 296 -14.03 12.31 -9.51
CA LEU A 296 -15.30 12.58 -10.22
C LEU A 296 -15.92 11.32 -10.80
N LEU A 297 -15.09 10.40 -11.30
CA LEU A 297 -15.55 9.12 -11.83
C LEU A 297 -16.19 8.27 -10.72
N ALA A 298 -15.57 8.21 -9.55
CA ALA A 298 -16.12 7.53 -8.38
C ALA A 298 -17.46 8.18 -7.93
N CYS A 299 -17.53 9.52 -7.88
CA CYS A 299 -18.74 10.24 -7.48
C CYS A 299 -19.87 10.10 -8.50
N ALA A 300 -19.56 10.05 -9.81
CA ALA A 300 -20.54 9.92 -10.89
C ALA A 300 -21.36 8.63 -10.80
N THR A 301 -20.82 7.58 -10.15
CA THR A 301 -21.55 6.32 -9.93
C THR A 301 -22.83 6.51 -9.12
N GLN A 302 -22.88 7.47 -8.19
CA GLN A 302 -24.06 7.76 -7.39
C GLN A 302 -25.24 8.21 -8.30
N PHE A 303 -24.96 9.10 -9.25
CA PHE A 303 -25.96 9.58 -10.20
C PHE A 303 -26.38 8.46 -11.18
N ALA A 304 -25.40 7.65 -11.61
CA ALA A 304 -25.67 6.54 -12.50
C ALA A 304 -26.59 5.50 -11.84
N TYR A 305 -26.35 5.12 -10.58
CA TYR A 305 -27.23 4.20 -9.86
C TYR A 305 -28.63 4.77 -9.63
N ALA A 306 -28.79 6.09 -9.50
CA ALA A 306 -30.09 6.73 -9.39
C ALA A 306 -30.92 6.66 -10.68
N ALA A 307 -30.27 6.48 -11.83
CA ALA A 307 -30.89 6.46 -13.16
C ALA A 307 -30.99 5.05 -13.77
N VAL A 308 -30.05 4.15 -13.46
CA VAL A 308 -29.90 2.83 -14.09
C VAL A 308 -30.68 1.76 -13.32
N GLN A 309 -31.44 0.93 -14.08
CA GLN A 309 -32.16 -0.24 -13.54
C GLN A 309 -31.85 -1.53 -14.32
N ILE A 310 -30.83 -1.49 -15.19
CA ILE A 310 -30.39 -2.60 -16.02
C ILE A 310 -29.11 -3.18 -15.42
N LEU A 311 -29.11 -4.48 -15.12
CA LEU A 311 -28.00 -5.15 -14.45
C LEU A 311 -26.65 -4.99 -15.18
N THR A 312 -26.62 -5.18 -16.50
CA THR A 312 -25.38 -5.08 -17.28
C THR A 312 -24.78 -3.67 -17.22
N ILE A 313 -25.61 -2.63 -17.27
CA ILE A 313 -25.16 -1.24 -17.13
C ILE A 313 -24.72 -0.97 -15.69
N ALA A 314 -25.46 -1.47 -14.69
CA ALA A 314 -25.09 -1.33 -13.28
C ALA A 314 -23.73 -1.98 -12.97
N LEU A 315 -23.43 -3.16 -13.55
CA LEU A 315 -22.14 -3.81 -13.42
C LEU A 315 -21.02 -2.97 -14.06
N ALA A 316 -21.24 -2.44 -15.27
CA ALA A 316 -20.27 -1.56 -15.92
C ALA A 316 -20.02 -0.28 -15.10
N VAL A 317 -21.07 0.35 -14.57
CA VAL A 317 -20.96 1.52 -13.66
C VAL A 317 -20.14 1.16 -12.42
N THR A 318 -20.39 -0.03 -11.83
CA THR A 318 -19.66 -0.49 -10.65
C THR A 318 -18.18 -0.70 -10.96
N VAL A 319 -17.83 -1.35 -12.06
CA VAL A 319 -16.43 -1.56 -12.49
C VAL A 319 -15.74 -0.21 -12.70
N ILE A 320 -16.33 0.67 -13.48
CA ILE A 320 -15.77 1.98 -13.83
C ILE A 320 -15.59 2.85 -12.58
N GLY A 321 -16.59 2.87 -11.70
CA GLY A 321 -16.54 3.63 -10.45
C GLY A 321 -15.43 3.17 -9.52
N ASN A 322 -15.22 1.84 -9.41
CA ASN A 322 -14.15 1.28 -8.58
C ASN A 322 -12.76 1.49 -9.20
N VAL A 323 -12.62 1.53 -10.53
CA VAL A 323 -11.39 2.03 -11.18
C VAL A 323 -11.10 3.45 -10.69
N GLY A 324 -12.10 4.34 -10.69
CA GLY A 324 -11.95 5.71 -10.19
C GLY A 324 -11.56 5.78 -8.73
N LEU A 325 -12.24 5.02 -7.87
CA LEU A 325 -12.01 4.95 -6.42
C LEU A 325 -10.57 4.54 -6.10
N VAL A 326 -10.17 3.34 -6.54
CA VAL A 326 -8.84 2.78 -6.23
C VAL A 326 -7.72 3.62 -6.86
N SER A 327 -7.95 4.17 -8.07
CA SER A 327 -6.96 5.06 -8.69
C SER A 327 -6.82 6.38 -7.93
N CYS A 328 -7.90 6.95 -7.41
CA CYS A 328 -7.87 8.17 -6.58
C CYS A 328 -7.08 7.93 -5.29
N GLU A 329 -7.32 6.82 -4.61
CA GLU A 329 -6.61 6.41 -3.39
C GLU A 329 -5.10 6.25 -3.66
N VAL A 330 -4.71 5.42 -4.63
CA VAL A 330 -3.31 5.11 -4.94
C VAL A 330 -2.54 6.34 -5.41
N VAL A 331 -3.12 7.15 -6.30
CA VAL A 331 -2.47 8.38 -6.81
C VAL A 331 -2.41 9.44 -5.71
N GLY A 332 -3.43 9.55 -4.85
CA GLY A 332 -3.45 10.43 -3.69
C GLY A 332 -2.38 10.10 -2.66
N GLU A 333 -2.24 8.83 -2.29
CA GLU A 333 -1.19 8.36 -1.38
C GLU A 333 0.22 8.60 -1.97
N THR A 334 0.41 8.28 -3.25
CA THR A 334 1.68 8.53 -3.96
C THR A 334 2.01 10.03 -4.03
N ALA A 335 1.02 10.87 -4.27
CA ALA A 335 1.20 12.34 -4.27
C ALA A 335 1.61 12.87 -2.90
N LEU A 336 0.99 12.36 -1.82
CA LEU A 336 1.39 12.68 -0.44
C LEU A 336 2.82 12.27 -0.17
N ALA A 337 3.23 11.06 -0.59
CA ALA A 337 4.59 10.56 -0.41
C ALA A 337 5.65 11.43 -1.12
N ARG A 338 5.26 12.13 -2.20
CA ARG A 338 6.15 13.05 -2.93
C ARG A 338 6.30 14.43 -2.30
N ILE A 339 5.24 14.95 -1.64
CA ILE A 339 5.25 16.32 -1.11
C ILE A 339 5.63 16.39 0.37
N VAL A 340 5.51 15.29 1.13
CA VAL A 340 5.79 15.21 2.56
C VAL A 340 7.23 14.77 2.81
N PRO A 341 7.97 15.40 3.75
CA PRO A 341 9.31 14.96 4.16
C PRO A 341 9.30 13.51 4.69
N ARG A 342 10.35 12.73 4.36
CA ARG A 342 10.45 11.31 4.72
C ARG A 342 10.29 11.04 6.21
N GLU A 343 10.89 11.89 7.07
CA GLU A 343 10.88 11.75 8.54
C GLU A 343 9.47 11.85 9.13
N THR A 344 8.54 12.48 8.41
CA THR A 344 7.16 12.69 8.86
C THR A 344 6.13 11.93 8.04
N LEU A 345 6.55 11.28 6.95
CA LEU A 345 5.67 10.61 5.99
C LEU A 345 4.78 9.55 6.67
N GLY A 346 5.36 8.70 7.53
CA GLY A 346 4.59 7.67 8.23
C GLY A 346 3.47 8.23 9.11
N ARG A 347 3.70 9.42 9.73
CA ARG A 347 2.68 10.11 10.53
C ARG A 347 1.56 10.68 9.66
N VAL A 348 1.91 11.22 8.48
CA VAL A 348 0.92 11.77 7.53
C VAL A 348 0.09 10.66 6.90
N ILE A 349 0.70 9.52 6.52
CA ILE A 349 -0.02 8.34 6.05
C ILE A 349 -0.96 7.79 7.13
N GLY A 350 -0.55 7.84 8.41
CA GLY A 350 -1.43 7.51 9.54
C GLY A 350 -2.68 8.40 9.59
N VAL A 351 -2.53 9.72 9.40
CA VAL A 351 -3.66 10.68 9.33
C VAL A 351 -4.52 10.40 8.09
N PHE A 352 -3.90 10.16 6.93
CA PHE A 352 -4.59 9.81 5.68
C PHE A 352 -5.48 8.57 5.87
N ASN A 353 -4.94 7.47 6.40
CA ASN A 353 -5.70 6.23 6.65
C ASN A 353 -6.83 6.44 7.67
N ALA A 354 -6.56 7.18 8.77
CA ALA A 354 -7.57 7.48 9.77
C ALA A 354 -8.72 8.32 9.19
N ALA A 355 -8.41 9.33 8.36
CA ALA A 355 -9.40 10.16 7.69
C ALA A 355 -10.23 9.35 6.68
N SER A 356 -9.60 8.46 5.91
CA SER A 356 -10.26 7.58 4.94
C SER A 356 -11.26 6.65 5.64
N VAL A 357 -10.84 5.96 6.70
CA VAL A 357 -11.73 5.05 7.44
C VAL A 357 -12.85 5.81 8.14
N ALA A 358 -12.56 6.97 8.75
CA ALA A 358 -13.59 7.81 9.39
C ALA A 358 -14.63 8.31 8.37
N ALA A 359 -14.19 8.72 7.18
CA ALA A 359 -15.08 9.14 6.11
C ALA A 359 -15.96 7.97 5.60
N MET A 360 -15.37 6.78 5.44
CA MET A 360 -16.10 5.56 5.06
C MET A 360 -17.19 5.21 6.09
N VAL A 361 -16.87 5.29 7.39
CA VAL A 361 -17.85 5.08 8.48
C VAL A 361 -18.93 6.15 8.42
N ALA A 362 -18.58 7.43 8.23
CA ALA A 362 -19.56 8.53 8.11
C ALA A 362 -20.54 8.31 6.95
N GLY A 363 -20.05 7.85 5.79
CA GLY A 363 -20.90 7.48 4.65
C GLY A 363 -21.84 6.33 4.97
N ALA A 364 -21.33 5.28 5.63
CA ALA A 364 -22.12 4.13 6.05
C ALA A 364 -23.18 4.47 7.13
N VAL A 365 -22.95 5.52 7.93
CA VAL A 365 -23.93 6.05 8.92
C VAL A 365 -24.99 6.89 8.23
N LEU A 366 -24.60 7.78 7.33
CA LEU A 366 -25.51 8.75 6.72
C LEU A 366 -26.42 8.13 5.66
N ALA A 367 -25.92 7.17 4.88
CA ALA A 367 -26.70 6.54 3.81
C ALA A 367 -28.01 5.88 4.30
N PRO A 368 -28.04 5.02 5.34
CA PRO A 368 -29.28 4.42 5.82
C PRO A 368 -30.28 5.46 6.35
N VAL A 369 -29.80 6.56 6.97
CA VAL A 369 -30.66 7.65 7.45
C VAL A 369 -31.38 8.30 6.26
N LEU A 370 -30.64 8.65 5.21
CA LEU A 370 -31.22 9.27 4.02
C LEU A 370 -32.12 8.32 3.23
N VAL A 371 -31.78 7.04 3.14
CA VAL A 371 -32.62 6.05 2.46
C VAL A 371 -33.92 5.81 3.23
N ALA A 372 -33.88 5.78 4.56
CA ALA A 372 -35.06 5.57 5.39
C ALA A 372 -35.99 6.80 5.45
N SER A 373 -35.41 8.01 5.49
CA SER A 373 -36.17 9.25 5.62
C SER A 373 -36.72 9.79 4.29
N LEU A 374 -36.04 9.52 3.17
CA LEU A 374 -36.40 10.06 1.86
C LEU A 374 -36.68 8.95 0.85
N SER A 375 -35.65 8.41 0.26
CA SER A 375 -35.68 7.26 -0.65
C SER A 375 -34.25 6.87 -1.04
N LEU A 376 -34.08 5.67 -1.63
CA LEU A 376 -32.78 5.28 -2.22
C LEU A 376 -32.29 6.28 -3.27
N ARG A 377 -33.19 6.69 -4.19
CA ARG A 377 -32.85 7.63 -5.28
C ARG A 377 -32.42 9.00 -4.74
N ALA A 378 -33.17 9.54 -3.78
CA ALA A 378 -32.83 10.81 -3.14
C ALA A 378 -31.48 10.72 -2.39
N SER A 379 -31.24 9.65 -1.65
CA SER A 379 -29.98 9.39 -0.96
C SER A 379 -28.79 9.36 -1.95
N LEU A 380 -28.91 8.64 -3.07
CA LEU A 380 -27.90 8.58 -4.13
C LEU A 380 -27.61 9.98 -4.71
N LEU A 381 -28.64 10.76 -5.03
CA LEU A 381 -28.49 12.09 -5.63
C LEU A 381 -27.88 13.09 -4.64
N ILE A 382 -28.33 13.10 -3.38
CA ILE A 382 -27.83 14.03 -2.34
C ILE A 382 -26.36 13.74 -2.03
N LEU A 383 -26.02 12.48 -1.77
CA LEU A 383 -24.63 12.12 -1.46
C LEU A 383 -23.72 12.28 -2.68
N GLY A 384 -24.22 11.98 -3.89
CA GLY A 384 -23.52 12.24 -5.13
C GLY A 384 -23.25 13.73 -5.35
N ALA A 385 -24.25 14.61 -5.12
CA ALA A 385 -24.09 16.05 -5.24
C ALA A 385 -23.11 16.63 -4.21
N ALA A 386 -23.17 16.17 -2.95
CA ALA A 386 -22.23 16.56 -1.92
C ALA A 386 -20.79 16.13 -2.26
N ALA A 387 -20.61 14.88 -2.72
CA ALA A 387 -19.33 14.36 -3.15
C ALA A 387 -18.76 15.14 -4.35
N LEU A 388 -19.60 15.44 -5.33
CA LEU A 388 -19.22 16.25 -6.49
C LEU A 388 -18.78 17.65 -6.07
N ALA A 389 -19.56 18.33 -5.21
CA ALA A 389 -19.25 19.68 -4.74
C ALA A 389 -17.90 19.72 -4.00
N ILE A 390 -17.65 18.77 -3.10
CA ILE A 390 -16.38 18.69 -2.35
C ILE A 390 -15.21 18.37 -3.29
N THR A 391 -15.40 17.49 -4.26
CA THR A 391 -14.35 17.17 -5.26
C THR A 391 -14.01 18.38 -6.11
N LEU A 392 -15.02 19.19 -6.51
CA LEU A 392 -14.80 20.43 -7.25
C LEU A 392 -14.12 21.51 -6.39
N LEU A 393 -14.49 21.64 -5.11
CA LEU A 393 -13.79 22.51 -4.17
C LEU A 393 -12.33 22.08 -3.97
N ALA A 394 -12.08 20.78 -3.82
CA ALA A 394 -10.73 20.24 -3.72
C ALA A 394 -9.90 20.53 -4.99
N ARG A 395 -10.52 20.54 -6.17
CA ARG A 395 -9.87 20.97 -7.42
C ARG A 395 -9.35 22.41 -7.34
N LEU A 396 -10.09 23.31 -6.69
CA LEU A 396 -9.64 24.68 -6.47
C LEU A 396 -8.45 24.74 -5.51
N GLY A 397 -8.49 23.95 -4.44
CA GLY A 397 -7.40 23.85 -3.45
C GLY A 397 -6.13 23.17 -3.97
N LEU A 398 -6.25 22.34 -5.00
CA LEU A 398 -5.12 21.68 -5.68
C LEU A 398 -4.52 22.49 -6.83
N ARG A 399 -5.02 23.73 -7.09
CA ARG A 399 -4.42 24.62 -8.09
C ARG A 399 -2.97 24.90 -7.72
N GLY A 400 -2.06 24.66 -8.64
CA GLY A 400 -0.62 24.83 -8.40
C GLY A 400 0.12 23.55 -7.97
N LEU A 401 -0.55 22.48 -7.56
CA LEU A 401 0.11 21.21 -7.25
C LEU A 401 0.90 20.67 -8.47
N ASP A 402 0.31 20.70 -9.66
CA ASP A 402 0.97 20.26 -10.88
C ASP A 402 2.18 21.14 -11.23
N ALA A 403 2.08 22.45 -11.00
CA ALA A 403 3.20 23.37 -11.17
C ALA A 403 4.33 23.12 -10.14
N LEU A 404 3.96 22.80 -8.90
CA LEU A 404 4.94 22.39 -7.88
C LEU A 404 5.65 21.09 -8.26
N ASN A 405 4.88 20.09 -8.71
CA ASN A 405 5.43 18.81 -9.17
C ASN A 405 6.32 19.00 -10.41
N ALA A 406 5.91 19.85 -11.36
CA ALA A 406 6.72 20.16 -12.55
C ALA A 406 8.04 20.83 -12.15
N ARG A 407 8.01 21.86 -11.31
CA ARG A 407 9.22 22.53 -10.80
C ARG A 407 10.16 21.58 -10.08
N ARG A 408 9.62 20.67 -9.26
CA ARG A 408 10.43 19.63 -8.59
C ARG A 408 11.02 18.65 -9.59
N ALA A 409 10.23 18.17 -10.56
CA ALA A 409 10.73 17.29 -11.61
C ALA A 409 11.82 17.97 -12.44
N ASP A 410 11.64 19.25 -12.80
CA ASP A 410 12.62 20.01 -13.56
C ASP A 410 13.90 20.27 -12.72
N ALA A 411 13.77 20.56 -11.42
CA ALA A 411 14.91 20.70 -10.50
C ALA A 411 15.69 19.39 -10.30
N LEU A 412 15.04 18.26 -10.44
CA LEU A 412 15.67 16.94 -10.33
C LEU A 412 16.09 16.34 -11.69
N ALA A 413 15.66 16.94 -12.81
CA ALA A 413 15.81 16.35 -14.14
C ALA A 413 17.26 15.99 -14.47
N SER A 414 18.21 16.89 -14.21
CA SER A 414 19.63 16.62 -14.46
C SER A 414 20.17 15.46 -13.63
N ARG A 415 19.78 15.37 -12.35
CA ARG A 415 20.19 14.30 -11.45
C ARG A 415 19.53 12.96 -11.82
N VAL A 416 18.26 12.99 -12.21
CA VAL A 416 17.50 11.82 -12.67
C VAL A 416 18.12 11.28 -13.97
N THR A 417 18.51 12.15 -14.90
CA THR A 417 19.18 11.73 -16.13
C THR A 417 20.51 11.06 -15.82
N VAL A 418 21.36 11.71 -15.02
CA VAL A 418 22.66 11.13 -14.62
C VAL A 418 22.48 9.76 -13.95
N LEU A 419 21.55 9.66 -12.99
CA LEU A 419 21.28 8.38 -12.31
C LEU A 419 20.64 7.35 -13.24
N GLY A 420 19.79 7.76 -14.17
CA GLY A 420 19.10 6.84 -15.10
C GLY A 420 20.01 6.24 -16.17
N ASP A 421 21.08 6.97 -16.53
CA ASP A 421 22.07 6.53 -17.53
C ASP A 421 23.12 5.58 -16.94
N LEU A 422 23.20 5.45 -15.60
CA LEU A 422 24.14 4.55 -14.96
C LEU A 422 23.73 3.07 -15.18
N PRO A 423 24.69 2.19 -15.50
CA PRO A 423 24.44 0.75 -15.62
C PRO A 423 23.82 0.16 -14.35
N VAL A 424 24.22 0.68 -13.20
CA VAL A 424 23.80 0.25 -11.85
C VAL A 424 22.32 0.53 -11.57
N THR A 425 21.73 1.52 -12.21
CA THR A 425 20.31 1.90 -12.05
C THR A 425 19.45 1.53 -13.26
N ALA A 426 19.99 0.73 -14.18
CA ALA A 426 19.27 0.27 -15.36
C ALA A 426 18.01 -0.53 -14.98
N GLY A 427 16.84 -0.07 -15.44
CA GLY A 427 15.55 -0.72 -15.16
C GLY A 427 14.88 -0.31 -13.84
N VAL A 428 15.45 0.63 -13.10
CA VAL A 428 14.85 1.20 -11.87
C VAL A 428 13.59 1.98 -12.22
N PRO A 429 12.50 1.81 -11.46
CA PRO A 429 11.31 2.63 -11.61
C PRO A 429 11.61 4.12 -11.43
N GLN A 430 11.03 4.97 -12.27
CA GLN A 430 11.30 6.42 -12.28
C GLN A 430 11.07 7.06 -10.90
N ILE A 431 10.11 6.59 -10.12
CA ILE A 431 9.83 7.11 -8.77
C ILE A 431 11.02 6.90 -7.81
N VAL A 432 11.74 5.80 -7.96
CA VAL A 432 12.93 5.49 -7.15
C VAL A 432 14.11 6.34 -7.61
N LEU A 433 14.25 6.54 -8.94
CA LEU A 433 15.26 7.48 -9.50
C LEU A 433 15.02 8.91 -9.01
N GLU A 434 13.77 9.38 -8.97
CA GLU A 434 13.41 10.68 -8.42
C GLU A 434 13.73 10.78 -6.92
N GLN A 435 13.56 9.70 -6.16
CA GLN A 435 13.92 9.65 -4.73
C GLN A 435 15.44 9.71 -4.52
N LEU A 436 16.20 8.95 -5.30
CA LEU A 436 17.67 9.00 -5.29
C LEU A 436 18.17 10.39 -5.71
N ALA A 437 17.60 10.96 -6.77
CA ALA A 437 17.94 12.30 -7.26
C ALA A 437 17.64 13.42 -6.26
N ALA A 438 16.57 13.27 -5.45
CA ALA A 438 16.22 14.23 -4.41
C ALA A 438 17.24 14.26 -3.25
N ALA A 439 17.90 13.13 -2.98
CA ALA A 439 18.94 13.01 -1.96
C ALA A 439 20.36 13.19 -2.52
N ALA A 440 20.48 13.24 -3.85
CA ALA A 440 21.78 13.39 -4.52
C ALA A 440 22.25 14.86 -4.53
N GLN A 441 23.57 15.06 -4.41
CA GLN A 441 24.20 16.37 -4.46
C GLN A 441 25.34 16.38 -5.48
N PHE A 442 25.45 17.46 -6.26
CA PHE A 442 26.62 17.67 -7.10
C PHE A 442 27.78 18.18 -6.24
N CYS A 443 28.94 17.53 -6.40
CA CYS A 443 30.17 17.83 -5.68
C CYS A 443 31.27 18.13 -6.72
N PRO A 444 31.54 19.41 -7.07
CA PRO A 444 32.66 19.78 -7.88
C PRO A 444 33.95 19.69 -7.03
N LEU A 445 34.97 19.02 -7.54
CA LEU A 445 36.22 18.73 -6.84
C LEU A 445 37.40 19.06 -7.75
N PRO A 446 38.46 19.74 -7.23
CA PRO A 446 39.68 19.97 -7.98
C PRO A 446 40.50 18.67 -8.13
N PRO A 447 41.55 18.65 -8.99
CA PRO A 447 42.43 17.51 -9.14
C PRO A 447 43.17 17.15 -7.83
N GLY A 448 43.46 15.86 -7.66
CA GLY A 448 44.26 15.35 -6.54
C GLY A 448 43.51 15.14 -5.22
N ILE A 449 42.18 15.19 -5.21
CA ILE A 449 41.38 14.95 -4.01
C ILE A 449 41.03 13.46 -3.90
N ASP A 450 41.29 12.87 -2.74
CA ASP A 450 40.85 11.52 -2.38
C ASP A 450 39.39 11.55 -1.94
N VAL A 451 38.48 11.15 -2.84
CA VAL A 451 37.03 11.12 -2.60
C VAL A 451 36.66 9.97 -1.67
N VAL A 452 37.37 8.85 -1.83
CA VAL A 452 37.17 7.62 -1.07
C VAL A 452 38.54 7.07 -0.73
N VAL A 453 38.77 6.67 0.52
CA VAL A 453 40.04 6.11 0.98
C VAL A 453 39.86 4.63 1.33
N GLN A 454 40.78 3.78 0.86
CA GLN A 454 40.78 2.34 1.13
C GLN A 454 40.80 2.09 2.64
N GLY A 455 39.93 1.19 3.14
CA GLY A 455 39.78 0.87 4.57
C GLY A 455 38.81 1.77 5.34
N ALA A 456 38.42 2.94 4.79
CA ALA A 456 37.44 3.83 5.42
C ALA A 456 36.01 3.23 5.37
N PRO A 457 35.11 3.61 6.32
CA PRO A 457 33.71 3.18 6.27
C PRO A 457 32.99 3.74 5.04
N ALA A 458 32.00 2.97 4.54
CA ALA A 458 31.23 3.35 3.36
C ALA A 458 29.97 4.13 3.77
N HIS A 459 29.88 5.43 3.45
CA HIS A 459 28.74 6.28 3.79
C HIS A 459 27.94 6.79 2.58
N ALA A 460 28.55 6.83 1.39
CA ALA A 460 27.94 7.37 0.19
C ALA A 460 28.33 6.57 -1.06
N PHE A 461 27.54 6.73 -2.11
CA PHE A 461 27.75 6.24 -3.47
C PHE A 461 27.99 7.46 -4.38
N TYR A 462 28.84 7.31 -5.38
CA TYR A 462 29.23 8.40 -6.28
C TYR A 462 29.08 7.99 -7.74
N ALA A 463 28.60 8.93 -8.58
CA ALA A 463 28.61 8.83 -10.02
C ALA A 463 29.47 9.96 -10.60
N VAL A 464 30.27 9.65 -11.62
CA VAL A 464 31.07 10.65 -12.34
C VAL A 464 30.17 11.34 -13.36
N VAL A 465 29.96 12.65 -13.20
CA VAL A 465 29.16 13.49 -14.10
C VAL A 465 30.04 14.11 -15.17
N GLU A 466 31.14 14.69 -14.74
CA GLU A 466 32.16 15.30 -15.60
C GLU A 466 33.54 15.06 -14.99
N GLY A 467 34.58 15.06 -15.82
CA GLY A 467 35.93 14.86 -15.36
C GLY A 467 36.40 13.40 -15.38
N ARG A 468 37.37 13.07 -14.53
CA ARG A 468 37.95 11.72 -14.43
C ARG A 468 38.51 11.48 -13.04
N VAL A 469 38.31 10.25 -12.56
CA VAL A 469 38.91 9.76 -11.32
C VAL A 469 39.71 8.50 -11.57
N VAL A 470 40.73 8.26 -10.77
CA VAL A 470 41.56 7.05 -10.78
C VAL A 470 41.33 6.24 -9.52
N VAL A 471 41.14 4.95 -9.70
CA VAL A 471 40.97 4.00 -8.58
C VAL A 471 42.33 3.37 -8.29
N HIS A 472 42.80 3.53 -7.04
CA HIS A 472 44.03 2.93 -6.55
C HIS A 472 43.68 1.79 -5.56
N ARG A 473 44.42 0.68 -5.72
CA ARG A 473 44.40 -0.41 -4.73
C ARG A 473 45.83 -0.71 -4.33
N GLU A 474 46.10 -0.64 -3.03
CA GLU A 474 47.44 -0.83 -2.47
C GLU A 474 48.47 0.11 -3.15
N GLY A 475 48.08 1.35 -3.41
CA GLY A 475 48.91 2.37 -4.03
C GLY A 475 49.14 2.23 -5.55
N LYS A 476 48.57 1.21 -6.20
CA LYS A 476 48.67 1.02 -7.68
C LYS A 476 47.38 1.46 -8.36
N ALA A 477 47.48 2.25 -9.41
CA ALA A 477 46.36 2.60 -10.28
C ALA A 477 45.80 1.33 -10.95
N VAL A 478 44.48 1.07 -10.80
CA VAL A 478 43.83 -0.12 -11.32
C VAL A 478 42.94 0.22 -12.50
N VAL A 479 42.15 1.31 -12.41
CA VAL A 479 41.20 1.72 -13.44
C VAL A 479 40.95 3.23 -13.37
N HIS A 480 40.67 3.83 -14.53
CA HIS A 480 40.20 5.20 -14.66
C HIS A 480 38.70 5.18 -14.92
N LEU A 481 37.95 6.00 -14.19
CA LEU A 481 36.50 6.15 -14.34
C LEU A 481 36.19 7.54 -14.89
N GLY A 482 35.29 7.60 -15.87
CA GLY A 482 34.83 8.81 -16.52
C GLY A 482 33.34 9.03 -16.43
N PRO A 483 32.77 10.02 -17.15
CA PRO A 483 31.35 10.32 -17.14
C PRO A 483 30.50 9.09 -17.46
N GLY A 484 29.48 8.83 -16.63
CA GLY A 484 28.62 7.65 -16.72
C GLY A 484 29.10 6.44 -15.91
N ASP A 485 30.29 6.50 -15.30
CA ASP A 485 30.76 5.48 -14.37
C ASP A 485 30.33 5.79 -12.92
N SER A 486 30.33 4.78 -12.08
CA SER A 486 30.00 4.92 -10.67
C SER A 486 30.96 4.13 -9.76
N PHE A 487 31.04 4.51 -8.49
CA PHE A 487 31.90 3.84 -7.51
C PHE A 487 31.36 4.01 -6.09
N GLY A 488 31.81 3.10 -5.19
CA GLY A 488 31.48 3.15 -3.79
C GLY A 488 30.23 2.36 -3.39
N GLU A 489 29.48 1.80 -4.34
CA GLU A 489 28.29 0.97 -4.11
C GLU A 489 28.61 -0.32 -3.35
N ARG A 490 29.77 -0.93 -3.63
CA ARG A 490 30.15 -2.24 -3.08
C ARG A 490 30.31 -2.23 -1.55
N GLY A 491 30.99 -1.20 -1.03
CA GLY A 491 31.15 -1.05 0.43
C GLY A 491 29.83 -0.86 1.16
N LEU A 492 28.83 -0.24 0.51
CA LEU A 492 27.48 -0.07 1.06
C LEU A 492 26.69 -1.38 1.03
N LEU A 493 26.76 -2.12 -0.09
CA LEU A 493 26.03 -3.38 -0.27
C LEU A 493 26.54 -4.50 0.63
N ASP A 494 27.85 -4.59 0.75
CA ASP A 494 28.53 -5.62 1.54
C ASP A 494 28.66 -5.25 3.04
N GLN A 495 28.24 -4.00 3.39
CA GLN A 495 28.46 -3.41 4.73
C GLN A 495 29.93 -3.54 5.16
N ALA A 496 30.85 -3.34 4.23
CA ALA A 496 32.29 -3.52 4.39
C ALA A 496 33.03 -2.20 4.21
N PRO A 497 34.25 -2.07 4.75
CA PRO A 497 35.13 -0.94 4.48
C PRO A 497 35.41 -0.78 2.97
N ARG A 498 35.78 0.43 2.57
CA ARG A 498 36.15 0.76 1.18
C ARG A 498 37.28 -0.14 0.70
N ASN A 499 37.13 -0.74 -0.47
CA ASN A 499 38.07 -1.68 -1.06
C ASN A 499 39.19 -1.04 -1.88
N ALA A 500 39.10 0.28 -2.13
CA ALA A 500 40.06 1.06 -2.92
C ALA A 500 40.02 2.54 -2.53
N THR A 501 41.09 3.28 -2.87
CA THR A 501 41.14 4.75 -2.85
C THR A 501 40.76 5.27 -4.22
N VAL A 502 39.94 6.32 -4.28
CA VAL A 502 39.53 6.96 -5.53
C VAL A 502 39.91 8.42 -5.47
N THR A 503 40.77 8.84 -6.39
CA THR A 503 41.37 10.21 -6.46
C THR A 503 40.96 10.91 -7.75
N THR A 504 40.66 12.19 -7.69
CA THR A 504 40.39 13.02 -8.88
C THR A 504 41.65 13.29 -9.67
N GLU A 505 41.62 13.04 -10.98
CA GLU A 505 42.80 13.32 -11.88
C GLU A 505 42.76 14.74 -12.47
N ILE A 506 41.56 15.22 -12.77
CA ILE A 506 41.28 16.54 -13.33
C ILE A 506 40.13 17.17 -12.57
N ASP A 507 39.77 18.42 -12.90
CA ASP A 507 38.53 19.01 -12.36
C ASP A 507 37.34 18.07 -12.62
N THR A 508 36.70 17.61 -11.58
CA THR A 508 35.72 16.53 -11.64
C THR A 508 34.44 16.90 -10.86
N THR A 509 33.31 16.76 -11.52
CA THR A 509 32.01 16.89 -10.86
C THR A 509 31.43 15.50 -10.59
N LEU A 510 31.21 15.19 -9.32
CA LEU A 510 30.58 13.95 -8.89
C LEU A 510 29.13 14.20 -8.47
N LEU A 511 28.27 13.20 -8.64
CA LEU A 511 26.95 13.13 -8.01
C LEU A 511 27.05 12.19 -6.81
N ARG A 512 26.98 12.74 -5.58
CA ARG A 512 27.03 12.00 -4.33
C ARG A 512 25.62 11.63 -3.88
N VAL A 513 25.39 10.36 -3.52
CA VAL A 513 24.14 9.86 -2.95
C VAL A 513 24.45 9.20 -1.61
N GLU A 514 23.74 9.59 -0.56
CA GLU A 514 23.90 9.00 0.78
C GLU A 514 23.61 7.50 0.79
N GLY A 515 24.45 6.73 1.48
CA GLY A 515 24.40 5.27 1.46
C GLY A 515 23.09 4.70 1.99
N HIS A 516 22.51 5.29 3.05
CA HIS A 516 21.23 4.85 3.59
C HIS A 516 20.08 5.04 2.58
N VAL A 517 20.10 6.12 1.77
CA VAL A 517 19.08 6.35 0.75
C VAL A 517 19.18 5.34 -0.39
N LEU A 518 20.42 4.96 -0.78
CA LEU A 518 20.62 3.91 -1.76
C LEU A 518 20.11 2.56 -1.25
N LEU A 519 20.42 2.20 0.00
CA LEU A 519 19.98 0.94 0.62
C LEU A 519 18.45 0.87 0.76
N GLU A 520 17.81 1.94 1.24
CA GLU A 520 16.35 2.04 1.29
C GLU A 520 15.70 1.95 -0.10
N SER A 521 16.35 2.54 -1.11
CA SER A 521 15.87 2.48 -2.50
C SER A 521 16.01 1.08 -3.10
N LEU A 522 17.03 0.33 -2.69
CA LEU A 522 17.22 -1.08 -3.04
C LEU A 522 16.18 -1.99 -2.38
N GLU A 523 15.77 -1.67 -1.15
CA GLU A 523 14.65 -2.38 -0.49
C GLU A 523 13.33 -2.14 -1.23
N ALA A 524 13.12 -0.92 -1.74
CA ALA A 524 11.93 -0.56 -2.51
C ALA A 524 11.95 -1.11 -3.96
N ALA A 525 13.14 -1.38 -4.52
CA ALA A 525 13.34 -1.90 -5.88
C ALA A 525 14.41 -3.02 -5.90
N PRO A 526 14.05 -4.24 -5.50
CA PRO A 526 14.98 -5.38 -5.38
C PRO A 526 15.67 -5.78 -6.69
N ASP A 527 15.11 -5.39 -7.82
CA ASP A 527 15.70 -5.63 -9.17
C ASP A 527 17.01 -4.84 -9.40
N LEU A 528 17.32 -3.86 -8.53
CA LEU A 528 18.58 -3.11 -8.56
C LEU A 528 19.79 -3.91 -8.10
N ARG A 529 19.62 -4.82 -7.15
CA ARG A 529 20.74 -5.57 -6.54
C ARG A 529 21.55 -6.41 -7.54
N PRO A 530 20.93 -7.16 -8.48
CA PRO A 530 21.68 -7.92 -9.48
C PRO A 530 22.44 -7.02 -10.48
N ALA A 531 21.92 -5.82 -10.77
CA ALA A 531 22.59 -4.86 -11.64
C ALA A 531 23.84 -4.26 -10.97
N LEU A 532 23.77 -4.05 -9.64
CA LEU A 532 24.89 -3.63 -8.80
C LEU A 532 25.99 -4.71 -8.69
N ASP A 533 25.58 -5.98 -8.56
CA ASP A 533 26.52 -7.12 -8.53
C ASP A 533 27.23 -7.34 -9.87
N LEU A 534 26.56 -7.08 -10.99
CA LEU A 534 27.12 -7.23 -12.35
C LEU A 534 28.09 -6.10 -12.74
N SER A 535 27.89 -4.88 -12.23
CA SER A 535 28.83 -3.75 -12.45
C SER A 535 30.15 -3.92 -11.66
N SER A 536 30.17 -4.86 -10.70
CA SER A 536 31.30 -5.13 -9.79
C SER A 536 32.25 -6.23 -10.26
N THR A 537 32.11 -6.80 -11.45
CA THR A 537 32.95 -7.90 -11.98
C THR A 537 34.32 -7.44 -12.52
N ALA A 538 35.05 -6.60 -11.80
CA ALA A 538 36.50 -6.59 -11.88
C ALA A 538 37.08 -7.58 -10.86
N PRO A 539 38.05 -8.45 -11.20
CA PRO A 539 38.45 -9.60 -10.39
C PRO A 539 39.03 -9.19 -9.04
N GLY A 540 38.50 -9.85 -8.01
CA GLY A 540 38.80 -9.57 -6.60
C GLY A 540 40.13 -10.05 -6.10
N VAL A 541 40.68 -9.32 -5.13
CA VAL A 541 41.73 -9.77 -4.19
C VAL A 541 41.33 -9.31 -2.78
N GLN A 542 41.34 -10.21 -1.80
CA GLN A 542 41.16 -9.93 -0.37
C GLN A 542 42.47 -9.47 0.27
N VAL A 543 42.46 -8.44 1.13
CA VAL A 543 43.60 -8.04 1.96
C VAL A 543 43.18 -7.46 3.31
N PRO A 544 43.95 -7.63 4.41
CA PRO A 544 43.57 -7.32 5.78
C PRO A 544 43.70 -5.83 6.16
N VAL A 545 43.06 -5.52 7.32
CA VAL A 545 42.78 -4.19 7.86
C VAL A 545 44.00 -3.49 8.45
N GLY A 546 44.18 -2.19 8.14
CA GLY A 546 45.08 -1.28 8.86
C GLY A 546 44.49 0.14 8.88
N GLU A 547 44.53 0.79 10.02
CA GLU A 547 43.93 2.09 10.33
C GLU A 547 44.60 3.28 9.64
N THR A 548 43.86 4.26 9.12
CA THR A 548 43.92 5.69 9.46
C THR A 548 43.09 6.58 8.53
N ALA A 549 42.39 7.43 9.10
CA ALA A 549 41.43 8.47 8.98
C ALA A 549 41.52 9.53 7.86
N LEU A 550 40.31 10.10 7.63
CA LEU A 550 39.97 11.47 7.36
C LEU A 550 39.68 11.85 5.89
N ILE A 551 38.39 11.89 5.53
CA ILE A 551 37.58 12.98 4.98
C ILE A 551 36.15 12.47 4.71
N ASP A 552 35.43 12.06 5.78
CA ASP A 552 33.97 12.02 5.86
C ASP A 552 33.51 13.01 6.97
N ASP A 553 34.18 14.19 7.03
CA ASP A 553 33.86 15.23 8.01
C ASP A 553 32.71 16.10 7.49
N PRO A 554 31.59 16.21 8.22
CA PRO A 554 30.43 17.01 7.84
C PRO A 554 30.71 18.51 7.64
N ARG A 555 31.87 19.00 7.99
CA ARG A 555 32.26 20.41 8.00
C ARG A 555 32.51 21.02 6.61
N TRP A 556 32.51 20.27 5.52
CA TRP A 556 32.71 20.76 4.15
C TRP A 556 31.41 21.07 3.39
N VAL A 557 30.26 21.09 4.08
CA VAL A 557 28.94 21.33 3.48
C VAL A 557 28.52 22.83 3.54
N GLU A 558 29.32 23.70 4.20
CA GLU A 558 29.02 25.13 4.32
C GLU A 558 30.14 25.99 3.68
N THR A 559 30.24 25.97 2.37
CA THR A 559 30.82 27.10 1.60
C THR A 559 30.19 27.19 0.22
#